data_49762d2209f931911d5820909cc14b75
#
_entry.id   49762d2209f931911d5820909cc14b75
#
_cell.length_a   1.000
_cell.length_b   1.000
_cell.length_c   1.000
_cell.angle_alpha   90.00
_cell.angle_beta   90.00
_cell.angle_gamma   90.00
#
_symmetry.space_group_name_H-M   'P 1'
#
loop_
_entity.id
_entity.type
_entity.pdbx_description
1 polymer ?
#
loop_
_entity_poly.entity_id
_entity_poly.type
_entity_poly.pdbx_seq_one_letter_code
_entity_poly.pdbx_strand_id
1 'polypeptide(L)'
;MIDKASGLRKIQNSQLIKVIAVSGGKGGVGKTNVSLNTAIALAQQGKKVLVLDADLGLANVDVMLGLRVRRNLSHVLSGECGLDDIIIEGPAGIKIIPATSGKQSMVDLTPAEHVGLIRAFSDMKTKVDILIVDTAAGISDMVLSFTRAAQDVMLVVCDEPTSITDCYALIKLLSRDHGVFKFNVVANMVRSPKEGIQLFTKLNKVTDRFLDVVLELVAVVPFDENIRKSVRKQKAIVDAFPESPAALALTALAHKICSWSPPNKASGNLEFFIEKLLDNKLLDNK
;
A
#
# COMPACT_ATOMS: atom_id res chain seq x y z
N MET A 1 -19.99 17.17 31.28
CA MET A 1 -18.79 16.36 31.61
C MET A 1 -18.54 15.41 30.45
N ILE A 2 -17.53 15.67 29.62
CA ILE A 2 -17.13 14.76 28.54
C ILE A 2 -16.41 13.58 29.21
N ASP A 3 -16.99 12.41 29.11
CA ASP A 3 -16.45 11.19 29.72
C ASP A 3 -15.12 10.80 29.07
N LYS A 4 -14.03 11.22 29.72
CA LYS A 4 -12.65 10.85 29.29
C LYS A 4 -12.44 9.32 29.31
N ALA A 5 -13.27 8.57 30.01
CA ALA A 5 -13.20 7.11 30.07
C ALA A 5 -13.79 6.43 28.81
N SER A 6 -14.66 7.10 28.07
CA SER A 6 -15.21 6.56 26.80
C SER A 6 -14.15 6.52 25.70
N GLY A 7 -13.26 7.52 25.65
CA GLY A 7 -12.12 7.53 24.74
C GLY A 7 -11.12 6.41 25.02
N LEU A 8 -10.77 6.19 26.31
CA LEU A 8 -9.87 5.12 26.73
C LEU A 8 -10.43 3.71 26.48
N ARG A 9 -11.76 3.52 26.59
CA ARG A 9 -12.42 2.23 26.28
C ARG A 9 -12.44 1.95 24.77
N LYS A 10 -12.56 2.96 23.90
CA LYS A 10 -12.42 2.81 22.46
C LYS A 10 -11.00 2.36 22.06
N ILE A 11 -9.97 2.90 22.71
CA ILE A 11 -8.57 2.54 22.46
C ILE A 11 -8.27 1.07 22.90
N GLN A 12 -8.92 0.56 23.95
CA GLN A 12 -8.74 -0.83 24.40
C GLN A 12 -9.34 -1.87 23.45
N ASN A 13 -10.31 -1.49 22.61
CA ASN A 13 -10.99 -2.38 21.65
C ASN A 13 -10.60 -2.14 20.18
N SER A 14 -9.64 -1.26 19.90
CA SER A 14 -9.19 -1.05 18.53
C SER A 14 -8.45 -2.29 18.02
N GLN A 15 -8.99 -2.90 16.99
CA GLN A 15 -8.36 -4.02 16.30
C GLN A 15 -7.03 -3.52 15.71
N LEU A 16 -5.92 -4.20 16.03
CA LEU A 16 -4.61 -3.86 15.47
C LEU A 16 -4.60 -4.18 13.96
N ILE A 17 -4.40 -3.16 13.15
CA ILE A 17 -4.37 -3.26 11.69
C ILE A 17 -2.93 -3.11 11.22
N LYS A 18 -2.45 -4.05 10.42
CA LYS A 18 -1.16 -3.94 9.74
C LYS A 18 -1.31 -3.08 8.48
N VAL A 19 -0.55 -2.00 8.38
CA VAL A 19 -0.55 -1.11 7.21
C VAL A 19 0.73 -1.30 6.41
N ILE A 20 0.58 -1.66 5.14
CA ILE A 20 1.68 -1.92 4.20
C ILE A 20 1.54 -0.96 3.03
N ALA A 21 2.50 -0.06 2.83
CA ALA A 21 2.57 0.75 1.62
C ALA A 21 3.36 0.00 0.55
N VAL A 22 2.76 -0.16 -0.62
CA VAL A 22 3.43 -0.71 -1.82
C VAL A 22 3.81 0.45 -2.72
N SER A 23 5.10 0.68 -2.86
CA SER A 23 5.64 1.83 -3.58
C SER A 23 6.76 1.43 -4.55
N GLY A 24 7.23 2.38 -5.33
CA GLY A 24 8.35 2.18 -6.25
C GLY A 24 8.66 3.47 -7.00
N GLY A 25 9.93 3.73 -7.23
CA GLY A 25 10.37 4.99 -7.84
C GLY A 25 9.89 5.19 -9.28
N LYS A 26 9.57 4.11 -10.02
CA LYS A 26 9.25 4.17 -11.45
C LYS A 26 7.85 3.64 -11.77
N GLY A 27 7.20 4.22 -12.80
CA GLY A 27 5.97 3.69 -13.39
C GLY A 27 6.20 2.37 -14.11
N GLY A 28 5.20 1.49 -14.12
CA GLY A 28 5.25 0.23 -14.88
C GLY A 28 6.01 -0.91 -14.21
N VAL A 29 6.60 -0.75 -13.03
CA VAL A 29 7.31 -1.83 -12.30
C VAL A 29 6.38 -2.89 -11.72
N GLY A 30 5.06 -2.72 -11.83
CA GLY A 30 4.06 -3.70 -11.43
C GLY A 30 3.54 -3.56 -10.00
N LYS A 31 3.61 -2.37 -9.38
CA LYS A 31 3.10 -2.11 -8.02
C LYS A 31 1.69 -2.62 -7.82
N THR A 32 0.74 -2.14 -8.61
CA THR A 32 -0.68 -2.50 -8.53
C THR A 32 -0.92 -4.01 -8.68
N ASN A 33 -0.17 -4.67 -9.59
CA ASN A 33 -0.23 -6.14 -9.72
C ASN A 33 0.24 -6.84 -8.43
N VAL A 34 1.37 -6.39 -7.88
CA VAL A 34 1.89 -6.93 -6.61
C VAL A 34 0.91 -6.66 -5.47
N SER A 35 0.40 -5.43 -5.34
CA SER A 35 -0.58 -5.04 -4.31
C SER A 35 -1.83 -5.90 -4.34
N LEU A 36 -2.49 -5.99 -5.51
CA LEU A 36 -3.77 -6.70 -5.64
C LEU A 36 -3.63 -8.20 -5.47
N ASN A 37 -2.64 -8.81 -6.12
CA ASN A 37 -2.46 -10.25 -6.03
C ASN A 37 -2.01 -10.68 -4.62
N THR A 38 -1.19 -9.87 -3.95
CA THR A 38 -0.83 -10.10 -2.55
C THR A 38 -2.05 -9.95 -1.64
N ALA A 39 -2.90 -8.92 -1.86
CA ALA A 39 -4.14 -8.73 -1.11
C ALA A 39 -5.09 -9.92 -1.23
N ILE A 40 -5.30 -10.41 -2.46
CA ILE A 40 -6.16 -11.56 -2.75
C ILE A 40 -5.58 -12.83 -2.12
N ALA A 41 -4.27 -13.08 -2.27
CA ALA A 41 -3.62 -14.23 -1.66
C ALA A 41 -3.67 -14.20 -0.12
N LEU A 42 -3.60 -13.02 0.52
CA LEU A 42 -3.81 -12.85 1.97
C LEU A 42 -5.27 -13.16 2.36
N ALA A 43 -6.23 -12.70 1.56
CA ALA A 43 -7.65 -12.98 1.80
C ALA A 43 -7.97 -14.47 1.65
N GLN A 44 -7.37 -15.17 0.68
CA GLN A 44 -7.45 -16.63 0.53
C GLN A 44 -6.89 -17.38 1.75
N GLN A 45 -5.98 -16.74 2.52
CA GLN A 45 -5.46 -17.25 3.79
C GLN A 45 -6.32 -16.83 5.01
N GLY A 46 -7.53 -16.29 4.77
CA GLY A 46 -8.47 -15.91 5.82
C GLY A 46 -8.25 -14.54 6.45
N LYS A 47 -7.38 -13.70 5.89
CA LYS A 47 -7.19 -12.32 6.37
C LYS A 47 -8.25 -11.38 5.79
N LYS A 48 -8.73 -10.43 6.60
CA LYS A 48 -9.60 -9.34 6.15
C LYS A 48 -8.73 -8.23 5.60
N VAL A 49 -8.66 -8.13 4.28
CA VAL A 49 -7.77 -7.21 3.58
C VAL A 49 -8.55 -6.04 3.01
N LEU A 50 -8.07 -4.82 3.28
CA LEU A 50 -8.52 -3.60 2.65
C LEU A 50 -7.39 -3.09 1.73
N VAL A 51 -7.71 -2.75 0.51
CA VAL A 51 -6.81 -2.10 -0.43
C VAL A 51 -7.24 -0.65 -0.59
N LEU A 52 -6.34 0.28 -0.37
CA LEU A 52 -6.51 1.70 -0.70
C LEU A 52 -5.77 1.98 -2.01
N ASP A 53 -6.51 2.31 -3.05
CA ASP A 53 -5.92 2.84 -4.30
C ASP A 53 -5.53 4.30 -4.07
N ALA A 54 -4.24 4.54 -3.88
CA ALA A 54 -3.66 5.85 -3.64
C ALA A 54 -2.97 6.44 -4.90
N ASP A 55 -3.17 5.84 -6.07
CA ASP A 55 -2.81 6.42 -7.37
C ASP A 55 -3.94 7.31 -7.90
N LEU A 56 -3.98 8.54 -7.40
CA LEU A 56 -5.06 9.50 -7.74
C LEU A 56 -5.01 9.97 -9.20
N GLY A 57 -3.93 9.72 -9.92
CA GLY A 57 -3.78 10.12 -11.33
C GLY A 57 -4.38 9.12 -12.30
N LEU A 58 -4.29 7.86 -11.99
CA LEU A 58 -4.71 6.76 -12.85
C LEU A 58 -5.28 5.63 -11.97
N ALA A 59 -6.59 5.70 -11.68
CA ALA A 59 -7.28 4.59 -11.01
C ALA A 59 -7.07 3.30 -11.83
N ASN A 60 -6.34 2.34 -11.26
CA ASN A 60 -5.96 1.11 -11.95
C ASN A 60 -6.58 -0.14 -11.34
N VAL A 61 -6.96 -0.08 -10.06
CA VAL A 61 -7.46 -1.24 -9.31
C VAL A 61 -8.81 -1.71 -9.85
N ASP A 62 -9.72 -0.80 -10.10
CA ASP A 62 -11.04 -1.09 -10.65
C ASP A 62 -10.96 -1.63 -12.09
N VAL A 63 -10.08 -1.03 -12.92
CA VAL A 63 -9.86 -1.48 -14.30
C VAL A 63 -9.26 -2.89 -14.34
N MET A 64 -8.27 -3.17 -13.48
CA MET A 64 -7.61 -4.47 -13.45
C MET A 64 -8.52 -5.61 -12.99
N LEU A 65 -9.50 -5.32 -12.14
CA LEU A 65 -10.43 -6.31 -11.59
C LEU A 65 -11.83 -6.25 -12.23
N GLY A 66 -12.05 -5.35 -13.20
CA GLY A 66 -13.34 -5.17 -13.87
C GLY A 66 -14.45 -4.68 -12.95
N LEU A 67 -14.10 -3.91 -11.91
CA LEU A 67 -15.04 -3.41 -10.92
C LEU A 67 -15.68 -2.11 -11.37
N ARG A 68 -16.91 -1.86 -10.93
CA ARG A 68 -17.63 -0.62 -11.21
C ARG A 68 -17.58 0.30 -10.01
N VAL A 69 -16.86 1.40 -10.12
CA VAL A 69 -16.80 2.46 -9.12
C VAL A 69 -17.99 3.39 -9.30
N ARG A 70 -18.83 3.54 -8.28
CA ARG A 70 -19.93 4.51 -8.25
C ARG A 70 -19.62 5.72 -7.40
N ARG A 71 -18.91 5.52 -6.31
CA ARG A 71 -18.51 6.54 -5.34
C ARG A 71 -17.05 6.32 -4.95
N ASN A 72 -16.38 7.38 -4.53
CA ASN A 72 -14.99 7.37 -4.13
C ASN A 72 -14.77 8.31 -2.92
N LEU A 73 -13.52 8.47 -2.48
CA LEU A 73 -13.19 9.30 -1.33
C LEU A 73 -13.68 10.76 -1.42
N SER A 74 -13.84 11.33 -2.62
CA SER A 74 -14.34 12.71 -2.73
C SER A 74 -15.77 12.87 -2.20
N HIS A 75 -16.63 11.84 -2.36
CA HIS A 75 -17.99 11.83 -1.82
C HIS A 75 -18.02 11.71 -0.29
N VAL A 76 -16.99 11.06 0.29
CA VAL A 76 -16.84 11.02 1.75
C VAL A 76 -16.38 12.38 2.28
N LEU A 77 -15.42 13.02 1.60
CA LEU A 77 -14.91 14.34 1.98
C LEU A 77 -15.98 15.44 1.86
N SER A 78 -16.86 15.35 0.84
CA SER A 78 -18.00 16.27 0.72
C SER A 78 -19.13 16.00 1.72
N GLY A 79 -19.04 14.91 2.50
CA GLY A 79 -20.07 14.53 3.46
C GLY A 79 -21.30 13.87 2.85
N GLU A 80 -21.26 13.48 1.57
CA GLU A 80 -22.37 12.85 0.86
C GLU A 80 -22.64 11.41 1.34
N CYS A 81 -21.62 10.71 1.83
CA CYS A 81 -21.72 9.32 2.29
C CYS A 81 -20.62 8.96 3.30
N GLY A 82 -20.77 7.82 3.97
CA GLY A 82 -19.74 7.27 4.85
C GLY A 82 -18.69 6.48 4.07
N LEU A 83 -17.60 6.10 4.77
CA LEU A 83 -16.51 5.34 4.15
C LEU A 83 -16.97 3.94 3.72
N ASP A 84 -17.84 3.28 4.52
CA ASP A 84 -18.37 1.96 4.17
C ASP A 84 -19.23 1.98 2.88
N ASP A 85 -19.81 3.13 2.50
CA ASP A 85 -20.63 3.28 1.30
C ASP A 85 -19.84 3.32 -0.01
N ILE A 86 -18.52 3.59 0.07
CA ILE A 86 -17.63 3.64 -1.09
C ILE A 86 -16.77 2.38 -1.23
N ILE A 87 -16.74 1.53 -0.20
CA ILE A 87 -15.99 0.28 -0.23
C ILE A 87 -16.61 -0.68 -1.25
N ILE A 88 -15.76 -1.16 -2.16
CA ILE A 88 -16.13 -2.14 -3.18
C ILE A 88 -15.61 -3.51 -2.75
N GLU A 89 -16.42 -4.54 -2.95
CA GLU A 89 -16.00 -5.92 -2.74
C GLU A 89 -15.31 -6.46 -3.99
N GLY A 90 -14.09 -6.97 -3.79
CA GLY A 90 -13.28 -7.59 -4.83
C GLY A 90 -13.17 -9.12 -4.68
N PRO A 91 -12.34 -9.76 -5.53
CA PRO A 91 -12.10 -11.20 -5.47
C PRO A 91 -11.65 -11.68 -4.09
N ALA A 92 -11.99 -12.91 -3.73
CA ALA A 92 -11.71 -13.52 -2.42
C ALA A 92 -12.22 -12.70 -1.21
N GLY A 93 -13.12 -11.74 -1.43
CA GLY A 93 -13.69 -10.91 -0.38
C GLY A 93 -12.79 -9.75 0.08
N ILE A 94 -11.73 -9.40 -0.66
CA ILE A 94 -10.98 -8.18 -0.38
C ILE A 94 -11.91 -6.97 -0.47
N LYS A 95 -11.64 -5.97 0.34
CA LYS A 95 -12.33 -4.68 0.30
C LYS A 95 -11.42 -3.66 -0.38
N ILE A 96 -11.99 -2.76 -1.18
CA ILE A 96 -11.25 -1.78 -1.97
C ILE A 96 -11.85 -0.41 -1.76
N ILE A 97 -11.03 0.55 -1.36
CA ILE A 97 -11.35 1.98 -1.42
C ILE A 97 -10.78 2.50 -2.73
N PRO A 98 -11.62 2.88 -3.69
CA PRO A 98 -11.16 3.35 -4.98
C PRO A 98 -10.53 4.73 -4.89
N ALA A 99 -9.56 5.01 -5.76
CA ALA A 99 -8.94 6.31 -5.93
C ALA A 99 -9.99 7.41 -6.20
N THR A 100 -9.64 8.64 -5.84
CA THR A 100 -10.45 9.80 -6.23
C THR A 100 -10.24 10.07 -7.72
N SER A 101 -11.26 9.89 -8.54
CA SER A 101 -11.26 10.40 -9.90
C SER A 101 -11.60 11.89 -9.87
N GLY A 102 -10.59 12.77 -9.83
CA GLY A 102 -10.85 14.20 -9.84
C GLY A 102 -9.72 15.06 -9.26
N LYS A 103 -9.88 16.38 -9.37
CA LYS A 103 -8.86 17.40 -9.15
C LYS A 103 -8.37 17.61 -7.70
N GLN A 104 -8.88 16.89 -6.72
CA GLN A 104 -8.54 17.10 -5.31
C GLN A 104 -7.53 16.05 -4.86
N SER A 105 -6.29 16.46 -4.69
CA SER A 105 -5.25 15.66 -4.08
C SER A 105 -5.52 15.52 -2.57
N MET A 106 -5.32 14.34 -2.00
CA MET A 106 -5.39 14.16 -0.54
C MET A 106 -4.37 15.04 0.20
N VAL A 107 -3.37 15.56 -0.49
CA VAL A 107 -2.36 16.49 0.05
C VAL A 107 -2.91 17.91 0.18
N ASP A 108 -3.93 18.27 -0.62
CA ASP A 108 -4.52 19.62 -0.64
C ASP A 108 -5.77 19.75 0.23
N LEU A 109 -6.03 18.79 1.12
CA LEU A 109 -7.19 18.81 2.00
C LEU A 109 -7.09 19.98 3.01
N THR A 110 -8.22 20.64 3.22
CA THR A 110 -8.36 21.61 4.29
C THR A 110 -8.30 20.93 5.67
N PRO A 111 -8.00 21.67 6.76
CA PRO A 111 -8.03 21.10 8.12
C PRO A 111 -9.37 20.45 8.49
N ALA A 112 -10.49 20.97 7.98
CA ALA A 112 -11.82 20.40 8.22
C ALA A 112 -11.99 19.05 7.50
N GLU A 113 -11.52 18.93 6.25
CA GLU A 113 -11.55 17.68 5.49
C GLU A 113 -10.62 16.64 6.11
N HIS A 114 -9.47 17.04 6.67
CA HIS A 114 -8.58 16.16 7.44
C HIS A 114 -9.32 15.52 8.62
N VAL A 115 -9.96 16.35 9.45
CA VAL A 115 -10.74 15.84 10.60
C VAL A 115 -11.89 14.94 10.13
N GLY A 116 -12.54 15.30 9.02
CA GLY A 116 -13.59 14.50 8.39
C GLY A 116 -13.10 13.13 7.97
N LEU A 117 -11.92 13.05 7.35
CA LEU A 117 -11.31 11.79 6.90
C LEU A 117 -10.93 10.89 8.08
N ILE A 118 -10.25 11.43 9.11
CA ILE A 118 -9.92 10.68 10.33
C ILE A 118 -11.20 10.11 10.94
N ARG A 119 -12.25 10.92 11.06
CA ARG A 119 -13.53 10.48 11.60
C ARG A 119 -14.16 9.39 10.73
N ALA A 120 -14.15 9.52 9.40
CA ALA A 120 -14.70 8.53 8.49
C ALA A 120 -14.01 7.16 8.65
N PHE A 121 -12.68 7.14 8.80
CA PHE A 121 -11.94 5.91 9.08
C PHE A 121 -12.22 5.35 10.49
N SER A 122 -12.39 6.23 11.50
CA SER A 122 -12.74 5.83 12.86
C SER A 122 -14.15 5.23 12.97
N ASP A 123 -15.07 5.73 12.16
CA ASP A 123 -16.48 5.29 12.14
C ASP A 123 -16.72 4.07 11.23
N MET A 124 -15.66 3.64 10.49
CA MET A 124 -15.74 2.48 9.60
C MET A 124 -16.09 1.20 10.35
N LYS A 125 -17.14 0.52 9.92
CA LYS A 125 -17.62 -0.74 10.52
C LYS A 125 -16.94 -1.97 9.93
N THR A 126 -16.39 -1.83 8.74
CA THR A 126 -15.66 -2.89 8.03
C THR A 126 -14.46 -3.33 8.85
N LYS A 127 -14.42 -4.61 9.22
CA LYS A 127 -13.27 -5.19 9.96
C LYS A 127 -12.12 -5.46 9.01
N VAL A 128 -10.92 -5.00 9.39
CA VAL A 128 -9.70 -5.09 8.60
C VAL A 128 -8.56 -5.63 9.47
N ASP A 129 -7.83 -6.62 8.97
CA ASP A 129 -6.60 -7.12 9.59
C ASP A 129 -5.37 -6.47 8.94
N ILE A 130 -5.44 -6.24 7.62
CA ILE A 130 -4.34 -5.70 6.82
C ILE A 130 -4.89 -4.63 5.86
N LEU A 131 -4.27 -3.45 5.88
CA LEU A 131 -4.45 -2.41 4.88
C LEU A 131 -3.24 -2.41 3.93
N ILE A 132 -3.48 -2.60 2.64
CA ILE A 132 -2.49 -2.39 1.59
C ILE A 132 -2.77 -1.06 0.91
N VAL A 133 -1.77 -0.18 0.90
CA VAL A 133 -1.83 1.11 0.22
C VAL A 133 -1.05 1.01 -1.08
N ASP A 134 -1.74 0.98 -2.21
CA ASP A 134 -1.12 0.98 -3.55
C ASP A 134 -0.82 2.41 -3.97
N THR A 135 0.44 2.83 -3.90
CA THR A 135 0.83 4.21 -4.18
C THR A 135 1.13 4.44 -5.66
N ALA A 136 1.01 5.69 -6.10
CA ALA A 136 1.52 6.12 -7.40
C ALA A 136 3.03 5.87 -7.52
N ALA A 137 3.57 6.00 -8.72
CA ALA A 137 5.00 5.95 -8.96
C ALA A 137 5.70 7.26 -8.62
N GLY A 138 6.97 7.18 -8.25
CA GLY A 138 7.84 8.35 -8.07
C GLY A 138 7.99 8.80 -6.64
N ILE A 139 8.26 10.09 -6.47
CA ILE A 139 8.68 10.71 -5.21
C ILE A 139 7.83 11.95 -4.88
N SER A 140 6.57 11.99 -5.35
CA SER A 140 5.67 13.10 -5.01
C SER A 140 5.36 13.11 -3.51
N ASP A 141 4.99 14.28 -2.98
CA ASP A 141 4.65 14.45 -1.56
C ASP A 141 3.58 13.46 -1.09
N MET A 142 2.63 13.12 -1.98
CA MET A 142 1.61 12.13 -1.70
C MET A 142 2.20 10.73 -1.52
N VAL A 143 3.10 10.29 -2.43
CA VAL A 143 3.79 9.00 -2.31
C VAL A 143 4.59 8.93 -1.02
N LEU A 144 5.34 9.99 -0.71
CA LEU A 144 6.12 10.09 0.52
C LEU A 144 5.21 10.04 1.76
N SER A 145 4.09 10.77 1.75
CA SER A 145 3.13 10.83 2.86
C SER A 145 2.51 9.46 3.14
N PHE A 146 1.99 8.77 2.13
CA PHE A 146 1.44 7.43 2.30
C PHE A 146 2.49 6.42 2.78
N THR A 147 3.69 6.49 2.19
CA THR A 147 4.75 5.53 2.48
C THR A 147 5.28 5.68 3.91
N ARG A 148 5.51 6.92 4.38
CA ARG A 148 5.97 7.18 5.75
C ARG A 148 4.91 6.91 6.83
N ALA A 149 3.62 7.04 6.48
CA ALA A 149 2.53 6.75 7.42
C ALA A 149 2.35 5.26 7.66
N ALA A 150 2.74 4.41 6.70
CA ALA A 150 2.66 2.96 6.81
C ALA A 150 3.64 2.40 7.85
N GLN A 151 3.34 1.21 8.35
CA GLN A 151 4.21 0.48 9.29
C GLN A 151 5.30 -0.29 8.55
N ASP A 152 4.94 -0.88 7.42
CA ASP A 152 5.83 -1.61 6.55
C ASP A 152 5.83 -0.98 5.16
N VAL A 153 7.03 -0.76 4.62
CA VAL A 153 7.21 -0.22 3.26
C VAL A 153 7.70 -1.33 2.36
N MET A 154 6.94 -1.64 1.32
CA MET A 154 7.27 -2.64 0.30
C MET A 154 7.61 -1.94 -1.01
N LEU A 155 8.86 -2.06 -1.45
CA LEU A 155 9.37 -1.43 -2.66
C LEU A 155 9.42 -2.43 -3.81
N VAL A 156 8.68 -2.14 -4.87
CA VAL A 156 8.67 -2.97 -6.10
C VAL A 156 9.70 -2.43 -7.08
N VAL A 157 10.66 -3.26 -7.47
CA VAL A 157 11.80 -2.90 -8.33
C VAL A 157 11.95 -3.94 -9.43
N CYS A 158 12.28 -3.51 -10.65
CA CYS A 158 12.65 -4.39 -11.75
C CYS A 158 14.12 -4.16 -12.19
N ASP A 159 14.71 -5.12 -12.91
CA ASP A 159 16.13 -5.06 -13.31
C ASP A 159 16.36 -4.10 -14.50
N GLU A 160 16.02 -2.83 -14.25
CA GLU A 160 16.30 -1.71 -15.13
C GLU A 160 17.09 -0.65 -14.37
N PRO A 161 18.15 -0.06 -14.97
CA PRO A 161 18.97 0.95 -14.31
C PRO A 161 18.16 2.12 -13.74
N THR A 162 17.16 2.60 -14.47
CA THR A 162 16.27 3.68 -14.04
C THR A 162 15.41 3.26 -12.85
N SER A 163 14.88 2.02 -12.84
CA SER A 163 14.09 1.51 -11.71
C SER A 163 14.90 1.45 -10.42
N ILE A 164 16.17 1.03 -10.50
CA ILE A 164 17.08 0.97 -9.35
C ILE A 164 17.40 2.39 -8.85
N THR A 165 17.73 3.32 -9.77
CA THR A 165 18.05 4.71 -9.44
C THR A 165 16.87 5.43 -8.79
N ASP A 166 15.67 5.29 -9.35
CA ASP A 166 14.46 5.92 -8.83
C ASP A 166 14.05 5.32 -7.47
N CYS A 167 14.24 3.99 -7.31
CA CYS A 167 14.02 3.34 -6.03
C CYS A 167 15.01 3.84 -4.97
N TYR A 168 16.29 3.99 -5.31
CA TYR A 168 17.29 4.59 -4.42
C TYR A 168 16.93 6.02 -4.03
N ALA A 169 16.46 6.84 -4.98
CA ALA A 169 16.03 8.21 -4.70
C ALA A 169 14.87 8.23 -3.69
N LEU A 170 13.88 7.34 -3.85
CA LEU A 170 12.76 7.18 -2.92
C LEU A 170 13.24 6.76 -1.52
N ILE A 171 14.11 5.73 -1.42
CA ILE A 171 14.70 5.29 -0.14
C ILE A 171 15.44 6.44 0.53
N LYS A 172 16.25 7.19 -0.24
CA LYS A 172 17.01 8.32 0.28
C LYS A 172 16.13 9.40 0.90
N LEU A 173 15.06 9.80 0.22
CA LEU A 173 14.12 10.80 0.74
C LEU A 173 13.41 10.28 1.98
N LEU A 174 12.88 9.05 1.94
CA LEU A 174 12.17 8.45 3.07
C LEU A 174 13.08 8.28 4.30
N SER A 175 14.35 7.94 4.11
CA SER A 175 15.28 7.76 5.24
C SER A 175 15.76 9.09 5.80
N ARG A 176 16.17 10.04 4.96
CA ARG A 176 16.77 11.31 5.43
C ARG A 176 15.75 12.28 5.96
N ASP A 177 14.60 12.40 5.26
CA ASP A 177 13.64 13.45 5.55
C ASP A 177 12.47 12.95 6.41
N HIS A 178 12.23 11.62 6.42
CA HIS A 178 11.06 11.05 7.09
C HIS A 178 11.36 9.93 8.11
N GLY A 179 12.63 9.59 8.34
CA GLY A 179 13.03 8.64 9.37
C GLY A 179 12.60 7.19 9.14
N VAL A 180 12.42 6.78 7.88
CA VAL A 180 12.09 5.40 7.52
C VAL A 180 13.40 4.64 7.25
N PHE A 181 13.71 3.65 8.10
CA PHE A 181 15.00 2.94 8.05
C PHE A 181 14.91 1.48 7.62
N LYS A 182 13.70 0.93 7.46
CA LYS A 182 13.50 -0.46 7.03
C LYS A 182 12.60 -0.52 5.80
N PHE A 183 13.06 -1.28 4.79
CA PHE A 183 12.33 -1.45 3.54
C PHE A 183 12.31 -2.92 3.12
N ASN A 184 11.15 -3.39 2.68
CA ASN A 184 10.93 -4.72 2.13
C ASN A 184 10.97 -4.63 0.61
N VAL A 185 11.88 -5.34 -0.04
CA VAL A 185 12.10 -5.26 -1.49
C VAL A 185 11.47 -6.45 -2.19
N VAL A 186 10.66 -6.17 -3.22
CA VAL A 186 10.14 -7.15 -4.17
C VAL A 186 10.87 -6.96 -5.50
N ALA A 187 11.73 -7.91 -5.87
CA ALA A 187 12.37 -7.97 -7.18
C ALA A 187 11.35 -8.54 -8.18
N ASN A 188 10.77 -7.67 -9.00
CA ASN A 188 9.66 -8.02 -9.90
C ASN A 188 10.11 -8.12 -11.37
N MET A 189 9.38 -8.90 -12.17
CA MET A 189 9.61 -9.09 -13.62
C MET A 189 11.00 -9.61 -13.95
N VAL A 190 11.61 -10.40 -13.08
CA VAL A 190 12.95 -10.97 -13.31
C VAL A 190 12.87 -12.27 -14.11
N ARG A 191 13.94 -12.57 -14.85
CA ARG A 191 14.00 -13.78 -15.71
C ARG A 191 14.37 -15.04 -14.91
N SER A 192 15.02 -14.85 -13.76
CA SER A 192 15.43 -15.96 -12.89
C SER A 192 15.55 -15.50 -11.43
N PRO A 193 15.49 -16.44 -10.46
CA PRO A 193 15.75 -16.12 -9.05
C PRO A 193 17.14 -15.50 -8.83
N LYS A 194 18.14 -15.91 -9.59
CA LYS A 194 19.50 -15.36 -9.54
C LYS A 194 19.54 -13.89 -9.93
N GLU A 195 18.80 -13.50 -10.97
CA GLU A 195 18.68 -12.12 -11.41
C GLU A 195 18.01 -11.25 -10.32
N GLY A 196 16.95 -11.76 -9.65
CA GLY A 196 16.30 -11.07 -8.55
C GLY A 196 17.24 -10.83 -7.35
N ILE A 197 18.07 -11.83 -7.00
CA ILE A 197 19.11 -11.67 -5.96
C ILE A 197 20.17 -10.66 -6.40
N GLN A 198 20.59 -10.67 -7.66
CA GLN A 198 21.56 -9.70 -8.19
C GLN A 198 21.00 -8.28 -8.20
N LEU A 199 19.74 -8.10 -8.60
CA LEU A 199 19.03 -6.81 -8.53
C LEU A 199 19.02 -6.27 -7.11
N PHE A 200 18.60 -7.08 -6.14
CA PHE A 200 18.62 -6.72 -4.73
C PHE A 200 20.04 -6.35 -4.25
N THR A 201 21.04 -7.15 -4.63
CA THR A 201 22.43 -6.90 -4.25
C THR A 201 22.97 -5.57 -4.82
N LYS A 202 22.57 -5.21 -6.06
CA LYS A 202 22.94 -3.91 -6.66
C LYS A 202 22.33 -2.76 -5.85
N LEU A 203 21.03 -2.84 -5.51
CA LEU A 203 20.35 -1.82 -4.72
C LEU A 203 20.94 -1.73 -3.31
N ASN A 204 21.14 -2.86 -2.63
CA ASN A 204 21.68 -2.90 -1.27
C ASN A 204 23.10 -2.30 -1.20
N LYS A 205 23.98 -2.60 -2.16
CA LYS A 205 25.33 -2.01 -2.20
C LYS A 205 25.32 -0.48 -2.28
N VAL A 206 24.37 0.09 -3.01
CA VAL A 206 24.29 1.55 -3.14
C VAL A 206 23.70 2.16 -1.87
N THR A 207 22.69 1.54 -1.27
CA THR A 207 22.12 2.02 -0.01
C THR A 207 23.09 1.88 1.15
N ASP A 208 23.76 0.76 1.33
CA ASP A 208 24.75 0.53 2.40
C ASP A 208 25.93 1.53 2.34
N ARG A 209 26.24 2.02 1.15
CA ARG A 209 27.34 2.98 0.99
C ARG A 209 26.99 4.40 1.43
N PHE A 210 25.73 4.81 1.30
CA PHE A 210 25.33 6.21 1.42
C PHE A 210 24.19 6.48 2.39
N LEU A 211 23.51 5.43 2.86
CA LEU A 211 22.34 5.52 3.72
C LEU A 211 22.44 4.49 4.86
N ASP A 212 21.93 4.87 6.03
CA ASP A 212 21.82 3.96 7.17
C ASP A 212 20.41 3.34 7.19
N VAL A 213 20.22 2.35 6.33
CA VAL A 213 18.90 1.68 6.15
C VAL A 213 19.07 0.17 6.04
N VAL A 214 18.04 -0.56 6.41
CA VAL A 214 17.96 -2.02 6.27
C VAL A 214 17.03 -2.37 5.12
N LEU A 215 17.56 -3.07 4.13
CA LEU A 215 16.77 -3.66 3.04
C LEU A 215 16.59 -5.15 3.29
N GLU A 216 15.37 -5.66 3.11
CA GLU A 216 15.05 -7.08 3.14
C GLU A 216 14.46 -7.53 1.81
N LEU A 217 15.03 -8.53 1.15
CA LEU A 217 14.43 -9.16 -0.03
C LEU A 217 13.29 -10.07 0.42
N VAL A 218 12.05 -9.65 0.17
CA VAL A 218 10.85 -10.37 0.62
C VAL A 218 10.24 -11.27 -0.45
N ALA A 219 10.43 -10.93 -1.72
CA ALA A 219 9.99 -11.76 -2.84
C ALA A 219 10.83 -11.54 -4.09
N VAL A 220 10.91 -12.59 -4.90
CA VAL A 220 11.42 -12.57 -6.28
C VAL A 220 10.27 -13.05 -7.17
N VAL A 221 9.68 -12.14 -7.92
CA VAL A 221 8.54 -12.42 -8.80
C VAL A 221 9.03 -12.51 -10.23
N PRO A 222 8.95 -13.70 -10.87
CA PRO A 222 9.43 -13.87 -12.23
C PRO A 222 8.55 -13.13 -13.24
N PHE A 223 9.13 -12.80 -14.39
CA PHE A 223 8.37 -12.38 -15.55
C PHE A 223 7.46 -13.54 -15.98
N ASP A 224 6.16 -13.23 -16.13
CA ASP A 224 5.15 -14.24 -16.47
C ASP A 224 4.11 -13.63 -17.40
N GLU A 225 3.99 -14.18 -18.61
CA GLU A 225 3.01 -13.72 -19.59
C GLU A 225 1.55 -13.92 -19.12
N ASN A 226 1.33 -14.82 -18.15
CA ASN A 226 -0.01 -15.01 -17.59
C ASN A 226 -0.51 -13.79 -16.80
N ILE A 227 0.40 -12.92 -16.33
CA ILE A 227 0.00 -11.62 -15.77
C ILE A 227 -0.75 -10.78 -16.82
N ARG A 228 -0.21 -10.67 -18.04
CA ARG A 228 -0.90 -9.95 -19.12
C ARG A 228 -2.22 -10.60 -19.52
N LYS A 229 -2.27 -11.93 -19.54
CA LYS A 229 -3.49 -12.69 -19.86
C LYS A 229 -4.55 -12.48 -18.77
N SER A 230 -4.16 -12.46 -17.49
CA SER A 230 -5.07 -12.26 -16.36
C SER A 230 -5.64 -10.84 -16.37
N VAL A 231 -4.80 -9.82 -16.59
CA VAL A 231 -5.25 -8.42 -16.71
C VAL A 231 -6.25 -8.24 -17.85
N ARG A 232 -6.01 -8.84 -19.03
CA ARG A 232 -6.98 -8.81 -20.15
C ARG A 232 -8.31 -9.47 -19.81
N LYS A 233 -8.31 -10.46 -18.89
CA LYS A 233 -9.52 -11.12 -18.37
C LYS A 233 -10.13 -10.37 -17.20
N GLN A 234 -9.55 -9.25 -16.77
CA GLN A 234 -9.92 -8.50 -15.58
C GLN A 234 -9.98 -9.39 -14.32
N LYS A 235 -8.97 -10.25 -14.16
CA LYS A 235 -8.81 -11.17 -13.03
C LYS A 235 -7.41 -11.08 -12.47
N ALA A 236 -7.27 -11.33 -11.18
CA ALA A 236 -5.96 -11.50 -10.56
C ALA A 236 -5.28 -12.78 -11.07
N ILE A 237 -3.92 -12.78 -11.17
CA ILE A 237 -3.20 -13.97 -11.63
C ILE A 237 -3.31 -15.11 -10.62
N VAL A 238 -3.36 -14.84 -9.33
CA VAL A 238 -3.53 -15.83 -8.26
C VAL A 238 -4.86 -16.59 -8.35
N ASP A 239 -5.88 -16.01 -9.01
CA ASP A 239 -7.17 -16.65 -9.27
C ASP A 239 -7.21 -17.29 -10.66
N ALA A 240 -6.70 -16.57 -11.69
CA ALA A 240 -6.82 -16.99 -13.07
C ALA A 240 -5.80 -18.08 -13.46
N PHE A 241 -4.63 -18.07 -12.84
CA PHE A 241 -3.50 -18.96 -13.12
C PHE A 241 -2.72 -19.29 -11.84
N PRO A 242 -3.34 -19.96 -10.84
CA PRO A 242 -2.74 -20.13 -9.50
C PRO A 242 -1.42 -20.91 -9.50
N GLU A 243 -1.22 -21.81 -10.48
CA GLU A 243 0.00 -22.60 -10.62
C GLU A 243 1.12 -21.89 -11.40
N SER A 244 0.88 -20.65 -11.86
CA SER A 244 1.90 -19.93 -12.61
C SER A 244 3.04 -19.43 -11.70
N PRO A 245 4.28 -19.32 -12.21
CA PRO A 245 5.42 -18.92 -11.39
C PRO A 245 5.23 -17.62 -10.65
N ALA A 246 4.61 -16.62 -11.29
CA ALA A 246 4.34 -15.33 -10.63
C ALA A 246 3.25 -15.46 -9.56
N ALA A 247 2.19 -16.25 -9.79
CA ALA A 247 1.14 -16.47 -8.79
C ALA A 247 1.71 -17.17 -7.55
N LEU A 248 2.52 -18.21 -7.74
CA LEU A 248 3.19 -18.92 -6.63
C LEU A 248 4.10 -17.98 -5.83
N ALA A 249 4.87 -17.11 -6.49
CA ALA A 249 5.73 -16.14 -5.83
C ALA A 249 4.93 -15.12 -5.01
N LEU A 250 3.80 -14.61 -5.53
CA LEU A 250 2.93 -13.67 -4.84
C LEU A 250 2.17 -14.33 -3.68
N THR A 251 1.77 -15.58 -3.82
CA THR A 251 1.20 -16.38 -2.73
C THR A 251 2.23 -16.62 -1.61
N ALA A 252 3.48 -16.94 -1.96
CA ALA A 252 4.57 -17.07 -1.00
C ALA A 252 4.86 -15.74 -0.27
N LEU A 253 4.79 -14.61 -0.98
CA LEU A 253 4.89 -13.28 -0.37
C LEU A 253 3.78 -13.06 0.67
N ALA A 254 2.53 -13.41 0.34
CA ALA A 254 1.41 -13.30 1.27
C ALA A 254 1.64 -14.15 2.54
N HIS A 255 2.14 -15.39 2.41
CA HIS A 255 2.53 -16.21 3.56
C HIS A 255 3.63 -15.55 4.41
N LYS A 256 4.65 -14.97 3.77
CA LYS A 256 5.71 -14.23 4.48
C LYS A 256 5.15 -13.02 5.24
N ILE A 257 4.23 -12.26 4.64
CA ILE A 257 3.58 -11.11 5.30
C ILE A 257 2.79 -11.57 6.56
N CYS A 258 2.13 -12.71 6.52
CA CYS A 258 1.43 -13.26 7.69
C CYS A 258 2.37 -13.56 8.86
N SER A 259 3.65 -13.83 8.61
CA SER A 259 4.67 -14.08 9.64
C SER A 259 5.34 -12.81 10.18
N TRP A 260 5.10 -11.63 9.58
CA TRP A 260 5.66 -10.38 10.06
C TRP A 260 5.10 -10.04 11.45
N SER A 261 5.94 -9.44 12.28
CA SER A 261 5.55 -9.03 13.61
C SER A 261 4.24 -8.23 13.60
N PRO A 262 3.32 -8.49 14.53
CA PRO A 262 2.12 -7.67 14.64
C PRO A 262 2.50 -6.21 14.92
N PRO A 263 1.68 -5.24 14.50
CA PRO A 263 1.94 -3.84 14.80
C PRO A 263 1.94 -3.60 16.31
N ASN A 264 2.75 -2.66 16.76
CA ASN A 264 2.72 -2.21 18.15
C ASN A 264 1.36 -1.56 18.47
N LYS A 265 0.86 -1.71 19.70
CA LYS A 265 -0.44 -1.13 20.13
C LYS A 265 -0.55 0.38 19.85
N ALA A 266 0.57 1.11 19.88
CA ALA A 266 0.60 2.55 19.62
C ALA A 266 0.52 2.92 18.14
N SER A 267 0.91 2.03 17.21
CA SER A 267 0.97 2.31 15.76
C SER A 267 0.03 1.44 14.91
N GLY A 268 -0.64 0.48 15.52
CA GLY A 268 -1.50 -0.51 14.83
C GLY A 268 -2.95 -0.07 14.64
N ASN A 269 -3.21 1.23 14.64
CA ASN A 269 -4.56 1.76 14.50
C ASN A 269 -4.71 2.48 13.15
N LEU A 270 -5.84 2.26 12.46
CA LEU A 270 -6.12 2.91 11.18
C LEU A 270 -6.21 4.43 11.35
N GLU A 271 -6.75 4.90 12.47
CA GLU A 271 -6.77 6.31 12.87
C GLU A 271 -5.36 6.89 12.89
N PHE A 272 -4.42 6.20 13.53
CA PHE A 272 -3.02 6.63 13.61
C PHE A 272 -2.32 6.69 12.24
N PHE A 273 -2.64 5.76 11.33
CA PHE A 273 -2.16 5.83 9.95
C PHE A 273 -2.69 7.09 9.26
N ILE A 274 -3.98 7.38 9.38
CA ILE A 274 -4.59 8.57 8.78
C ILE A 274 -4.07 9.85 9.45
N GLU A 275 -3.93 9.88 10.77
CA GLU A 275 -3.31 11.00 11.49
C GLU A 275 -1.89 11.27 10.98
N LYS A 276 -1.04 10.25 10.89
CA LYS A 276 0.31 10.39 10.33
C LYS A 276 0.32 10.85 8.86
N LEU A 277 -0.66 10.38 8.07
CA LEU A 277 -0.80 10.80 6.68
C LEU A 277 -1.08 12.31 6.58
N LEU A 278 -1.83 12.83 7.53
CA LEU A 278 -2.33 14.21 7.53
C LEU A 278 -1.44 15.21 8.30
N ASP A 279 -0.58 14.75 9.22
CA ASP A 279 0.29 15.60 10.08
C ASP A 279 1.37 16.37 9.29
N ASN A 280 1.50 16.14 8.00
CA ASN A 280 2.55 16.77 7.17
C ASN A 280 2.47 18.30 7.03
N LYS A 281 1.30 18.92 7.24
CA LYS A 281 1.14 20.37 7.08
C LYS A 281 1.53 21.19 8.31
N LEU A 282 1.75 20.56 9.47
CA LEU A 282 2.13 21.27 10.69
C LEU A 282 3.65 21.46 10.83
N LEU A 283 4.47 20.70 10.08
CA LEU A 283 5.94 20.77 10.15
C LEU A 283 6.57 21.64 9.06
N ASP A 284 5.91 21.81 7.90
CA ASP A 284 6.44 22.62 6.79
C ASP A 284 6.11 24.14 6.91
N ASN A 285 5.42 24.56 7.99
CA ASN A 285 5.10 25.95 8.29
C ASN A 285 5.91 26.53 9.47
N LYS A 286 7.12 25.98 9.72
CA LYS A 286 8.06 26.58 10.70
C LYS A 286 9.37 26.95 10.05
#